data_9eb39dce9a3e2d2fa552ede4e9f16456
#
_entry.id   9eb39dce9a3e2d2fa552ede4e9f16456
#
_cell.length_a   1.000
_cell.length_b   1.000
_cell.length_c   1.000
_cell.angle_alpha   90.00
_cell.angle_beta   90.00
_cell.angle_gamma   90.00
#
_symmetry.space_group_name_H-M   'P 1'
#
loop_
_entity.id
_entity.type
_entity.pdbx_description
1 polymer ?
#
loop_
_entity_poly.entity_id
_entity_poly.type
_entity_poly.pdbx_seq_one_letter_code
_entity_poly.pdbx_strand_id
1 'polypeptide(L)'
;RKMFLAMAKDIRVILIKLADRLHNMRTMQYQTPKKQKEKSRETLDIYAPIADRLGISKVKVELDDLAFKYLEPEMYNQLVSSIANGKEQRDILIRKIVNEVSHHIEEAGIKATIDGRAKHYFSVYKKMVTQNKRLDQIYDLFAVRIIVETERDCYTALGVIHEIYKPIPGHFKDYISMPKPNNYQSLHTTLIGSMGQPFEIQIRTYEMHRTAEYGIAAHWKYKESGSGQIAAGKEEEKLSWLRQILEWQRDTDDSKEFLSMVKGDLDLFSDSVYCFTPSGDVKTLPSGSTPIDFAYSIHSAVGNKMVGARVNGKLVPIEYQIQNGDRIEIITSQNSKGPSRDWL
;
A
#
# COMPACT_ATOMS: atom_id res chain seq x y z
N ARG A 1 1.19 -4.39 23.96
CA ARG A 1 0.75 -3.12 24.54
C ARG A 1 1.93 -2.22 24.94
N LYS A 2 2.85 -2.62 25.86
CA LYS A 2 4.00 -1.78 26.28
C LYS A 2 4.87 -1.28 25.12
N MET A 3 5.07 -2.10 24.09
CA MET A 3 5.81 -1.73 22.89
C MET A 3 5.13 -0.59 22.14
N PHE A 4 3.84 -0.69 21.85
CA PHE A 4 3.08 0.35 21.18
C PHE A 4 3.13 1.71 21.90
N LEU A 5 3.07 1.67 23.24
CA LEU A 5 3.22 2.88 24.05
C LEU A 5 4.59 3.54 23.95
N ALA A 6 5.65 2.74 23.94
CA ALA A 6 7.00 3.25 23.75
C ALA A 6 7.17 3.84 22.34
N MET A 7 6.58 3.18 21.33
CA MET A 7 6.57 3.63 19.94
C MET A 7 5.84 4.96 19.75
N ALA A 8 4.72 5.13 20.43
CA ALA A 8 3.94 6.37 20.36
C ALA A 8 4.62 7.57 21.04
N LYS A 9 5.52 7.31 21.98
CA LYS A 9 6.34 8.35 22.61
C LYS A 9 7.56 8.75 21.78
N ASP A 10 8.18 7.78 21.10
CA ASP A 10 9.37 8.01 20.27
C ASP A 10 9.38 7.02 19.08
N ILE A 11 9.25 7.58 17.90
CA ILE A 11 9.21 6.80 16.64
C ILE A 11 10.51 6.01 16.37
N ARG A 12 11.64 6.41 16.95
CA ARG A 12 12.90 5.67 16.84
C ARG A 12 12.80 4.27 17.43
N VAL A 13 11.96 4.10 18.45
CA VAL A 13 11.69 2.78 19.05
C VAL A 13 11.09 1.82 18.02
N ILE A 14 10.23 2.32 17.13
CA ILE A 14 9.65 1.50 16.05
C ILE A 14 10.74 1.00 15.10
N LEU A 15 11.63 1.89 14.66
CA LEU A 15 12.70 1.54 13.72
C LEU A 15 13.63 0.47 14.32
N ILE A 16 14.00 0.64 15.61
CA ILE A 16 14.80 -0.36 16.33
C ILE A 16 14.06 -1.70 16.41
N LYS A 17 12.76 -1.67 16.70
CA LYS A 17 11.96 -2.88 16.80
C LYS A 17 11.74 -3.58 15.46
N LEU A 18 11.61 -2.83 14.37
CA LEU A 18 11.55 -3.40 13.03
C LEU A 18 12.88 -4.04 12.63
N ALA A 19 14.02 -3.40 12.96
CA ALA A 19 15.35 -3.95 12.71
C ALA A 19 15.60 -5.24 13.54
N ASP A 20 15.25 -5.23 14.82
CA ASP A 20 15.32 -6.40 15.71
C ASP A 20 14.45 -7.55 15.16
N ARG A 21 13.20 -7.25 14.78
CA ARG A 21 12.29 -8.25 14.19
C ARG A 21 12.86 -8.83 12.89
N LEU A 22 13.38 -7.99 12.02
CA LEU A 22 13.96 -8.41 10.75
C LEU A 22 15.17 -9.33 10.98
N HIS A 23 16.05 -8.97 11.92
CA HIS A 23 17.17 -9.82 12.31
C HIS A 23 16.69 -11.18 12.84
N ASN A 24 15.69 -11.17 13.73
CA ASN A 24 15.13 -12.40 14.29
C ASN A 24 14.48 -13.27 13.20
N MET A 25 13.79 -12.68 12.23
CA MET A 25 13.21 -13.43 11.12
C MET A 25 14.27 -14.03 10.18
N ARG A 26 15.39 -13.33 9.94
CA ARG A 26 16.53 -13.85 9.15
C ARG A 26 17.22 -15.05 9.82
N THR A 27 17.15 -15.16 11.13
CA THR A 27 17.76 -16.24 11.93
C THR A 27 16.75 -17.27 12.46
N MET A 28 15.53 -17.24 11.93
CA MET A 28 14.39 -18.05 12.43
C MET A 28 14.61 -19.56 12.29
N GLN A 29 15.51 -20.01 11.39
CA GLN A 29 15.85 -21.43 11.22
C GLN A 29 16.41 -22.10 12.48
N TYR A 30 16.96 -21.33 13.42
CA TYR A 30 17.48 -21.85 14.69
C TYR A 30 16.41 -21.97 15.80
N GLN A 31 15.16 -21.60 15.50
CA GLN A 31 14.04 -21.71 16.44
C GLN A 31 13.26 -23.00 16.24
N THR A 32 12.54 -23.42 17.29
CA THR A 32 11.63 -24.57 17.21
C THR A 32 10.47 -24.30 16.23
N PRO A 33 9.91 -25.32 15.57
CA PRO A 33 8.80 -25.15 14.61
C PRO A 33 7.59 -24.38 15.18
N LYS A 34 7.29 -24.59 16.47
CA LYS A 34 6.24 -23.85 17.18
C LYS A 34 6.55 -22.35 17.22
N LYS A 35 7.76 -21.97 17.63
CA LYS A 35 8.19 -20.56 17.68
C LYS A 35 8.30 -19.94 16.30
N GLN A 36 8.75 -20.72 15.29
CA GLN A 36 8.77 -20.26 13.89
C GLN A 36 7.38 -19.80 13.44
N LYS A 37 6.35 -20.63 13.64
CA LYS A 37 4.97 -20.28 13.27
C LYS A 37 4.42 -19.12 14.09
N GLU A 38 4.62 -19.12 15.41
CA GLU A 38 4.15 -18.06 16.31
C GLU A 38 4.75 -16.70 15.92
N LYS A 39 6.07 -16.63 15.77
CA LYS A 39 6.78 -15.37 15.45
C LYS A 39 6.52 -14.90 14.02
N SER A 40 6.33 -15.80 13.08
CA SER A 40 5.96 -15.46 11.72
C SER A 40 4.53 -14.90 11.63
N ARG A 41 3.59 -15.47 12.39
CA ARG A 41 2.23 -14.94 12.49
C ARG A 41 2.24 -13.52 13.10
N GLU A 42 2.92 -13.35 14.23
CA GLU A 42 3.08 -12.03 14.85
C GLU A 42 3.72 -11.01 13.89
N THR A 43 4.65 -11.47 13.05
CA THR A 43 5.31 -10.61 12.04
C THR A 43 4.34 -10.13 10.97
N LEU A 44 3.53 -11.02 10.40
CA LEU A 44 2.53 -10.66 9.38
C LEU A 44 1.38 -9.82 9.96
N ASP A 45 0.97 -10.13 11.20
CA ASP A 45 -0.19 -9.48 11.80
C ASP A 45 0.14 -8.08 12.39
N ILE A 46 1.41 -7.81 12.71
CA ILE A 46 1.78 -6.60 13.45
C ILE A 46 2.94 -5.84 12.78
N TYR A 47 4.10 -6.47 12.61
CA TYR A 47 5.32 -5.76 12.22
C TYR A 47 5.35 -5.37 10.74
N ALA A 48 4.89 -6.24 9.84
CA ALA A 48 4.82 -5.94 8.43
C ALA A 48 3.79 -4.83 8.13
N PRO A 49 2.57 -4.84 8.71
CA PRO A 49 1.64 -3.71 8.59
C PRO A 49 2.18 -2.39 9.15
N ILE A 50 2.88 -2.41 10.29
CA ILE A 50 3.54 -1.20 10.81
C ILE A 50 4.60 -0.67 9.84
N ALA A 51 5.44 -1.54 9.29
CA ALA A 51 6.43 -1.15 8.31
C ALA A 51 5.80 -0.55 7.04
N ASP A 52 4.67 -1.11 6.59
CA ASP A 52 3.88 -0.59 5.46
C ASP A 52 3.32 0.81 5.75
N ARG A 53 2.71 0.98 6.93
CA ARG A 53 2.16 2.27 7.35
C ARG A 53 3.21 3.37 7.48
N LEU A 54 4.41 3.02 7.88
CA LEU A 54 5.56 3.94 7.94
C LEU A 54 6.24 4.14 6.58
N GLY A 55 5.77 3.46 5.52
CA GLY A 55 6.33 3.53 4.18
C GLY A 55 7.69 2.82 4.03
N ILE A 56 8.10 1.97 4.99
CA ILE A 56 9.39 1.27 4.97
C ILE A 56 9.23 -0.03 4.16
N SER A 57 8.96 0.12 2.85
CA SER A 57 8.62 -1.02 1.98
C SER A 57 9.70 -2.08 1.92
N LYS A 58 10.97 -1.68 1.98
CA LYS A 58 12.10 -2.62 1.94
C LYS A 58 12.07 -3.61 3.11
N VAL A 59 11.80 -3.13 4.31
CA VAL A 59 11.68 -3.99 5.51
C VAL A 59 10.38 -4.80 5.47
N LYS A 60 9.27 -4.15 5.12
CA LYS A 60 7.96 -4.80 5.02
C LYS A 60 7.99 -6.03 4.13
N VAL A 61 8.52 -5.89 2.94
CA VAL A 61 8.56 -6.96 1.94
C VAL A 61 9.43 -8.14 2.39
N GLU A 62 10.59 -7.87 3.00
CA GLU A 62 11.46 -8.93 3.51
C GLU A 62 10.83 -9.64 4.72
N LEU A 63 10.13 -8.92 5.60
CA LEU A 63 9.38 -9.52 6.70
C LEU A 63 8.24 -10.42 6.19
N ASP A 64 7.52 -9.98 5.15
CA ASP A 64 6.45 -10.75 4.53
C ASP A 64 6.98 -12.08 3.95
N ASP A 65 8.03 -12.02 3.14
CA ASP A 65 8.61 -13.20 2.49
C ASP A 65 9.20 -14.19 3.51
N LEU A 66 9.90 -13.68 4.53
CA LEU A 66 10.44 -14.51 5.61
C LEU A 66 9.34 -15.16 6.46
N ALA A 67 8.28 -14.43 6.77
CA ALA A 67 7.15 -14.97 7.53
C ALA A 67 6.38 -16.02 6.72
N PHE A 68 6.14 -15.76 5.43
CA PHE A 68 5.49 -16.70 4.51
C PHE A 68 6.23 -18.03 4.42
N LYS A 69 7.57 -17.99 4.35
CA LYS A 69 8.42 -19.20 4.32
C LYS A 69 8.15 -20.16 5.48
N TYR A 70 7.86 -19.65 6.67
CA TYR A 70 7.65 -20.50 7.86
C TYR A 70 6.17 -20.79 8.16
N LEU A 71 5.24 -19.97 7.65
CA LEU A 71 3.81 -20.18 7.83
C LEU A 71 3.27 -21.19 6.82
N GLU A 72 3.65 -21.07 5.56
CA GLU A 72 3.18 -21.88 4.44
C GLU A 72 4.37 -22.44 3.64
N PRO A 73 5.21 -23.31 4.26
CA PRO A 73 6.46 -23.76 3.67
C PRO A 73 6.30 -24.52 2.35
N GLU A 74 5.22 -25.29 2.21
CA GLU A 74 4.93 -26.04 0.98
C GLU A 74 4.63 -25.08 -0.18
N MET A 75 3.72 -24.12 0.03
CA MET A 75 3.37 -23.10 -0.97
C MET A 75 4.56 -22.20 -1.30
N TYR A 76 5.35 -21.84 -0.30
CA TYR A 76 6.57 -21.06 -0.50
C TYR A 76 7.55 -21.81 -1.42
N ASN A 77 7.85 -23.07 -1.13
CA ASN A 77 8.78 -23.90 -1.91
C ASN A 77 8.24 -24.16 -3.34
N GLN A 78 6.96 -24.43 -3.50
CA GLN A 78 6.32 -24.57 -4.82
C GLN A 78 6.46 -23.28 -5.63
N LEU A 79 6.19 -22.14 -5.01
CA LEU A 79 6.27 -20.83 -5.67
C LEU A 79 7.71 -20.49 -6.07
N VAL A 80 8.68 -20.70 -5.16
CA VAL A 80 10.11 -20.51 -5.44
C VAL A 80 10.55 -21.38 -6.61
N SER A 81 10.20 -22.67 -6.61
CA SER A 81 10.58 -23.62 -7.67
C SER A 81 9.93 -23.23 -9.01
N SER A 82 8.65 -22.88 -9.01
CA SER A 82 7.93 -22.48 -10.23
C SER A 82 8.46 -21.17 -10.81
N ILE A 83 8.85 -20.23 -9.94
CA ILE A 83 9.50 -18.97 -10.36
C ILE A 83 10.92 -19.25 -10.84
N ALA A 84 11.66 -20.16 -10.24
CA ALA A 84 13.01 -20.51 -10.65
C ALA A 84 13.05 -21.17 -12.03
N ASN A 85 12.13 -22.09 -12.32
CA ASN A 85 12.06 -22.82 -13.59
C ASN A 85 11.88 -21.94 -14.85
N GLY A 86 11.32 -20.74 -14.70
CA GLY A 86 11.18 -19.80 -15.81
C GLY A 86 12.11 -18.58 -15.71
N LYS A 87 13.10 -18.59 -14.81
CA LYS A 87 13.92 -17.42 -14.49
C LYS A 87 14.71 -16.92 -15.70
N GLU A 88 15.40 -17.81 -16.40
CA GLU A 88 16.26 -17.44 -17.53
C GLU A 88 15.45 -16.76 -18.66
N GLN A 89 14.33 -17.34 -19.03
CA GLN A 89 13.45 -16.76 -20.05
C GLN A 89 12.89 -15.39 -19.62
N ARG A 90 12.50 -15.26 -18.34
CA ARG A 90 12.05 -13.97 -17.80
C ARG A 90 13.17 -12.93 -17.77
N ASP A 91 14.38 -13.31 -17.36
CA ASP A 91 15.53 -12.39 -17.32
C ASP A 91 15.90 -11.88 -18.72
N ILE A 92 15.78 -12.74 -19.74
CA ILE A 92 15.96 -12.34 -21.16
C ILE A 92 14.86 -11.36 -21.57
N LEU A 93 13.61 -11.65 -21.24
CA LEU A 93 12.48 -10.79 -21.54
C LEU A 93 12.57 -9.43 -20.84
N ILE A 94 12.90 -9.43 -19.55
CA ILE A 94 13.09 -8.20 -18.77
C ILE A 94 14.20 -7.34 -19.38
N ARG A 95 15.34 -7.95 -19.72
CA ARG A 95 16.44 -7.24 -20.36
C ARG A 95 16.03 -6.62 -21.70
N LYS A 96 15.27 -7.37 -22.51
CA LYS A 96 14.76 -6.86 -23.78
C LYS A 96 13.87 -5.63 -23.55
N ILE A 97 12.90 -5.72 -22.64
CA ILE A 97 12.00 -4.61 -22.32
C ILE A 97 12.76 -3.41 -21.76
N VAL A 98 13.69 -3.64 -20.81
CA VAL A 98 14.52 -2.57 -20.24
C VAL A 98 15.32 -1.86 -21.32
N ASN A 99 15.96 -2.58 -22.24
CA ASN A 99 16.74 -1.98 -23.32
C ASN A 99 15.86 -1.17 -24.28
N GLU A 100 14.70 -1.70 -24.68
CA GLU A 100 13.75 -1.03 -25.56
C GLU A 100 13.20 0.26 -24.91
N VAL A 101 12.78 0.17 -23.65
CA VAL A 101 12.31 1.31 -22.86
C VAL A 101 13.41 2.36 -22.69
N SER A 102 14.65 1.93 -22.37
CA SER A 102 15.78 2.84 -22.20
C SER A 102 16.07 3.64 -23.46
N HIS A 103 16.06 2.96 -24.60
CA HIS A 103 16.30 3.61 -25.90
C HIS A 103 15.28 4.73 -26.18
N HIS A 104 13.98 4.44 -26.06
CA HIS A 104 12.94 5.43 -26.35
C HIS A 104 12.88 6.57 -25.31
N ILE A 105 13.17 6.29 -24.04
CA ILE A 105 13.26 7.32 -22.99
C ILE A 105 14.46 8.26 -23.26
N GLU A 106 15.60 7.72 -23.70
CA GLU A 106 16.77 8.51 -24.09
C GLU A 106 16.50 9.35 -25.35
N GLU A 107 15.84 8.79 -26.37
CA GLU A 107 15.42 9.53 -27.58
C GLU A 107 14.49 10.70 -27.25
N ALA A 108 13.62 10.53 -26.24
CA ALA A 108 12.77 11.61 -25.75
C ALA A 108 13.51 12.65 -24.89
N GLY A 109 14.83 12.52 -24.71
CA GLY A 109 15.66 13.44 -23.93
C GLY A 109 15.47 13.36 -22.42
N ILE A 110 14.88 12.27 -21.92
CA ILE A 110 14.61 12.07 -20.48
C ILE A 110 15.77 11.31 -19.83
N LYS A 111 16.37 11.92 -18.80
CA LYS A 111 17.35 11.23 -17.96
C LYS A 111 16.63 10.29 -16.99
N ALA A 112 16.89 8.98 -17.10
CA ALA A 112 16.24 7.99 -16.26
C ALA A 112 17.19 6.88 -15.83
N THR A 113 16.94 6.28 -14.67
CA THR A 113 17.48 4.97 -14.31
C THR A 113 16.36 3.94 -14.47
N ILE A 114 16.63 2.90 -15.29
CA ILE A 114 15.62 1.91 -15.63
C ILE A 114 16.13 0.53 -15.21
N ASP A 115 15.36 -0.16 -14.40
CA ASP A 115 15.69 -1.49 -13.91
C ASP A 115 14.49 -2.44 -13.92
N GLY A 116 14.78 -3.73 -14.10
CA GLY A 116 13.78 -4.78 -13.95
C GLY A 116 13.69 -5.25 -12.51
N ARG A 117 12.48 -5.43 -12.00
CA ARG A 117 12.21 -5.89 -10.64
C ARG A 117 11.37 -7.16 -10.64
N ALA A 118 11.87 -8.22 -10.04
CA ALA A 118 11.04 -9.39 -9.71
C ALA A 118 10.07 -9.05 -8.57
N LYS A 119 8.86 -9.57 -8.64
CA LYS A 119 7.87 -9.42 -7.57
C LYS A 119 8.17 -10.38 -6.43
N HIS A 120 7.91 -9.93 -5.21
CA HIS A 120 8.14 -10.70 -3.99
C HIS A 120 7.17 -11.87 -3.86
N TYR A 121 7.64 -12.98 -3.30
CA TYR A 121 6.89 -14.24 -3.21
C TYR A 121 5.57 -14.09 -2.47
N PHE A 122 5.56 -13.43 -1.33
CA PHE A 122 4.33 -13.21 -0.56
C PHE A 122 3.31 -12.36 -1.32
N SER A 123 3.75 -11.35 -2.06
CA SER A 123 2.87 -10.51 -2.88
C SER A 123 2.21 -11.32 -4.01
N VAL A 124 2.93 -12.26 -4.61
CA VAL A 124 2.38 -13.19 -5.61
C VAL A 124 1.38 -14.14 -4.95
N TYR A 125 1.75 -14.77 -3.83
CA TYR A 125 0.88 -15.65 -3.05
C TYR A 125 -0.42 -14.97 -2.64
N LYS A 126 -0.33 -13.75 -2.07
CA LYS A 126 -1.51 -12.98 -1.68
C LYS A 126 -2.46 -12.76 -2.86
N LYS A 127 -1.95 -12.42 -4.04
CA LYS A 127 -2.78 -12.27 -5.26
C LYS A 127 -3.42 -13.60 -5.69
N MET A 128 -2.69 -14.71 -5.63
CA MET A 128 -3.24 -16.03 -5.95
C MET A 128 -4.43 -16.35 -5.04
N VAL A 129 -4.31 -16.13 -3.74
CA VAL A 129 -5.35 -16.41 -2.76
C VAL A 129 -6.53 -15.43 -2.88
N THR A 130 -6.26 -14.12 -2.89
CA THR A 130 -7.34 -13.10 -2.88
C THR A 130 -8.12 -13.02 -4.19
N GLN A 131 -7.48 -13.33 -5.33
CA GLN A 131 -8.12 -13.29 -6.64
C GLN A 131 -8.49 -14.69 -7.16
N ASN A 132 -8.25 -15.74 -6.36
CA ASN A 132 -8.46 -17.15 -6.74
C ASN A 132 -7.81 -17.48 -8.10
N LYS A 133 -6.55 -17.04 -8.31
CA LYS A 133 -5.79 -17.22 -9.55
C LYS A 133 -4.64 -18.20 -9.37
N ARG A 134 -4.35 -18.95 -10.43
CA ARG A 134 -3.14 -19.77 -10.50
C ARG A 134 -1.96 -18.89 -10.86
N LEU A 135 -0.72 -19.38 -10.64
CA LEU A 135 0.51 -18.63 -10.92
C LEU A 135 0.61 -18.21 -12.40
N ASP A 136 0.20 -19.08 -13.32
CA ASP A 136 0.17 -18.82 -14.77
C ASP A 136 -0.82 -17.69 -15.18
N GLN A 137 -1.76 -17.35 -14.30
CA GLN A 137 -2.73 -16.27 -14.48
C GLN A 137 -2.30 -14.96 -13.78
N ILE A 138 -1.13 -14.96 -13.13
CA ILE A 138 -0.55 -13.76 -12.50
C ILE A 138 0.36 -13.08 -13.52
N TYR A 139 -0.16 -12.06 -14.17
CA TYR A 139 0.50 -11.38 -15.28
C TYR A 139 1.63 -10.41 -14.88
N ASP A 140 1.74 -10.07 -13.61
CA ASP A 140 2.67 -9.09 -13.10
C ASP A 140 3.76 -9.69 -12.19
N LEU A 141 4.32 -10.83 -12.60
CA LEU A 141 5.43 -11.48 -11.90
C LEU A 141 6.72 -10.65 -11.91
N PHE A 142 6.83 -9.71 -12.83
CA PHE A 142 7.91 -8.75 -12.90
C PHE A 142 7.37 -7.36 -13.25
N ALA A 143 8.12 -6.35 -12.87
CA ALA A 143 7.85 -4.97 -13.20
C ALA A 143 9.12 -4.31 -13.72
N VAL A 144 8.98 -3.34 -14.60
CA VAL A 144 10.06 -2.42 -14.97
C VAL A 144 9.86 -1.12 -14.20
N ARG A 145 10.92 -0.62 -13.62
CA ARG A 145 10.91 0.63 -12.87
C ARG A 145 11.70 1.68 -13.60
N ILE A 146 11.09 2.86 -13.77
CA ILE A 146 11.69 4.03 -14.39
C ILE A 146 11.80 5.10 -13.31
N ILE A 147 13.01 5.55 -13.02
CA ILE A 147 13.28 6.61 -12.04
C ILE A 147 13.81 7.81 -12.80
N VAL A 148 13.11 8.95 -12.65
CA VAL A 148 13.41 10.20 -13.35
C VAL A 148 13.65 11.35 -12.38
N GLU A 149 14.06 12.53 -12.86
CA GLU A 149 14.38 13.68 -12.02
C GLU A 149 13.13 14.43 -11.54
N THR A 150 12.16 14.67 -12.40
CA THR A 150 11.00 15.52 -12.09
C THR A 150 9.66 14.80 -12.26
N GLU A 151 8.61 15.31 -11.62
CA GLU A 151 7.24 14.81 -11.81
C GLU A 151 6.79 14.95 -13.26
N ARG A 152 7.17 16.04 -13.93
CA ARG A 152 6.89 16.26 -15.34
C ARG A 152 7.48 15.14 -16.20
N ASP A 153 8.72 14.73 -15.89
CA ASP A 153 9.38 13.64 -16.62
C ASP A 153 8.65 12.30 -16.38
N CYS A 154 8.01 12.10 -15.22
CA CYS A 154 7.19 10.91 -14.98
C CYS A 154 6.03 10.82 -15.98
N TYR A 155 5.29 11.90 -16.20
CA TYR A 155 4.17 11.93 -17.16
C TYR A 155 4.64 11.90 -18.60
N THR A 156 5.77 12.54 -18.92
CA THR A 156 6.37 12.47 -20.25
C THR A 156 6.81 11.05 -20.57
N ALA A 157 7.49 10.37 -19.63
CA ALA A 157 7.89 8.98 -19.78
C ALA A 157 6.67 8.05 -19.96
N LEU A 158 5.56 8.30 -19.22
CA LEU A 158 4.32 7.55 -19.39
C LEU A 158 3.80 7.66 -20.84
N GLY A 159 3.80 8.88 -21.42
CA GLY A 159 3.40 9.12 -22.81
C GLY A 159 4.23 8.29 -23.78
N VAL A 160 5.57 8.36 -23.67
CA VAL A 160 6.51 7.58 -24.49
C VAL A 160 6.24 6.08 -24.38
N ILE A 161 6.03 5.58 -23.16
CA ILE A 161 5.77 4.16 -22.93
C ILE A 161 4.44 3.71 -23.55
N HIS A 162 3.40 4.54 -23.50
CA HIS A 162 2.10 4.22 -24.09
C HIS A 162 2.09 4.30 -25.62
N GLU A 163 3.06 4.97 -26.23
CA GLU A 163 3.30 4.90 -27.69
C GLU A 163 3.89 3.55 -28.12
N ILE A 164 4.81 3.00 -27.31
CA ILE A 164 5.51 1.73 -27.61
C ILE A 164 4.62 0.52 -27.30
N TYR A 165 3.92 0.56 -26.14
CA TYR A 165 3.14 -0.57 -25.64
C TYR A 165 1.69 -0.18 -25.39
N LYS A 166 0.77 -1.09 -25.68
CA LYS A 166 -0.66 -0.87 -25.43
C LYS A 166 -1.00 -1.08 -23.96
N PRO A 167 -1.58 -0.07 -23.28
CA PRO A 167 -2.03 -0.24 -21.90
C PRO A 167 -3.27 -1.12 -21.82
N ILE A 168 -3.35 -1.92 -20.73
CA ILE A 168 -4.55 -2.70 -20.40
C ILE A 168 -5.56 -1.75 -19.72
N PRO A 169 -6.77 -1.61 -20.25
CA PRO A 169 -7.80 -0.75 -19.67
C PRO A 169 -8.07 -1.08 -18.20
N GLY A 170 -8.24 -0.05 -17.35
CA GLY A 170 -8.49 -0.21 -15.92
C GLY A 170 -7.28 -0.59 -15.07
N HIS A 171 -6.10 -0.74 -15.67
CA HIS A 171 -4.86 -1.10 -14.96
C HIS A 171 -3.85 0.05 -14.85
N PHE A 172 -4.30 1.28 -15.05
CA PHE A 172 -3.53 2.49 -14.78
C PHE A 172 -3.86 3.03 -13.40
N LYS A 173 -2.84 3.44 -12.62
CA LYS A 173 -2.99 4.07 -11.30
C LYS A 173 -2.02 5.23 -11.18
N ASP A 174 -2.55 6.39 -10.87
CA ASP A 174 -1.78 7.60 -10.61
C ASP A 174 -1.68 7.87 -9.11
N TYR A 175 -0.60 7.37 -8.50
CA TYR A 175 -0.29 7.65 -7.10
C TYR A 175 0.62 8.89 -6.93
N ILE A 176 0.92 9.63 -8.02
CA ILE A 176 1.62 10.92 -7.90
C ILE A 176 0.60 11.99 -7.56
N SER A 177 -0.49 12.08 -8.33
CA SER A 177 -1.58 13.02 -8.08
C SER A 177 -2.39 12.65 -6.82
N MET A 178 -2.53 11.35 -6.53
CA MET A 178 -3.25 10.82 -5.38
C MET A 178 -2.38 9.85 -4.57
N PRO A 179 -1.48 10.37 -3.71
CA PRO A 179 -0.58 9.54 -2.92
C PRO A 179 -1.31 8.59 -1.97
N LYS A 180 -0.75 7.41 -1.74
CA LYS A 180 -1.26 6.51 -0.72
C LYS A 180 -1.10 7.11 0.70
N PRO A 181 -1.87 6.64 1.71
CA PRO A 181 -1.77 7.13 3.09
C PRO A 181 -0.36 7.06 3.69
N ASN A 182 0.49 6.14 3.21
CA ASN A 182 1.89 6.03 3.61
C ASN A 182 2.83 6.93 2.77
N ASN A 183 2.29 7.91 2.02
CA ASN A 183 3.00 8.81 1.09
C ASN A 183 3.73 8.08 -0.06
N TYR A 184 3.32 6.88 -0.43
CA TYR A 184 3.80 6.22 -1.62
C TYR A 184 3.30 6.96 -2.87
N GLN A 185 4.22 7.36 -3.75
CA GLN A 185 3.96 8.01 -5.02
C GLN A 185 4.63 7.25 -6.17
N SER A 186 3.88 6.99 -7.22
CA SER A 186 4.37 6.38 -8.48
C SER A 186 3.23 6.35 -9.50
N LEU A 187 3.52 6.43 -10.79
CA LEU A 187 2.59 5.99 -11.83
C LEU A 187 2.75 4.48 -12.02
N HIS A 188 1.65 3.77 -12.11
CA HIS A 188 1.63 2.35 -12.43
C HIS A 188 0.80 2.12 -13.68
N THR A 189 1.35 1.43 -14.65
CA THR A 189 0.64 1.03 -15.85
C THR A 189 0.94 -0.42 -16.18
N THR A 190 -0.08 -1.20 -16.53
CA THR A 190 0.09 -2.57 -17.01
C THR A 190 -0.05 -2.57 -18.51
N LEU A 191 0.93 -3.14 -19.21
CA LEU A 191 1.12 -3.07 -20.63
C LEU A 191 1.19 -4.46 -21.24
N ILE A 192 0.92 -4.57 -22.53
CA ILE A 192 1.07 -5.82 -23.28
C ILE A 192 2.37 -5.75 -24.06
N GLY A 193 3.28 -6.69 -23.78
CA GLY A 193 4.55 -6.84 -24.47
C GLY A 193 4.42 -7.42 -25.89
N SER A 194 5.51 -7.40 -26.64
CA SER A 194 5.57 -7.83 -28.04
C SER A 194 5.18 -9.28 -28.29
N MET A 195 5.25 -10.14 -27.25
CA MET A 195 4.84 -11.55 -27.31
C MET A 195 3.47 -11.80 -26.64
N GLY A 196 2.67 -10.75 -26.39
CA GLY A 196 1.35 -10.83 -25.78
C GLY A 196 1.34 -11.01 -24.26
N GLN A 197 2.51 -11.05 -23.60
CA GLN A 197 2.57 -11.15 -22.14
C GLN A 197 2.38 -9.76 -21.50
N PRO A 198 1.55 -9.67 -20.47
CA PRO A 198 1.40 -8.44 -19.71
C PRO A 198 2.56 -8.24 -18.73
N PHE A 199 2.93 -6.99 -18.52
CA PHE A 199 3.93 -6.56 -17.53
C PHE A 199 3.59 -5.19 -16.97
N GLU A 200 4.08 -4.89 -15.76
CA GLU A 200 3.84 -3.60 -15.09
C GLU A 200 5.05 -2.68 -15.26
N ILE A 201 4.79 -1.40 -15.55
CA ILE A 201 5.80 -0.33 -15.44
C ILE A 201 5.42 0.57 -14.27
N GLN A 202 6.44 0.91 -13.46
CA GLN A 202 6.35 1.85 -12.35
C GLN A 202 7.25 3.04 -12.64
N ILE A 203 6.68 4.26 -12.68
CA ILE A 203 7.41 5.49 -13.00
C ILE A 203 7.34 6.43 -11.79
N ARG A 204 8.48 6.94 -11.34
CA ARG A 204 8.56 7.84 -10.18
C ARG A 204 9.86 8.63 -10.17
N THR A 205 9.91 9.72 -9.41
CA THR A 205 11.16 10.48 -9.22
C THR A 205 12.10 9.78 -8.24
N TYR A 206 13.38 10.22 -8.21
CA TYR A 206 14.36 9.74 -7.22
C TYR A 206 13.90 10.01 -5.78
N GLU A 207 13.24 11.14 -5.52
CA GLU A 207 12.69 11.46 -4.20
C GLU A 207 11.55 10.52 -3.82
N MET A 208 10.59 10.31 -4.72
CA MET A 208 9.49 9.35 -4.52
C MET A 208 10.02 7.94 -4.34
N HIS A 209 11.08 7.56 -5.08
CA HIS A 209 11.71 6.26 -4.92
C HIS A 209 12.29 6.08 -3.52
N ARG A 210 13.05 7.06 -3.04
CA ARG A 210 13.63 7.04 -1.69
C ARG A 210 12.55 6.98 -0.61
N THR A 211 11.48 7.77 -0.76
CA THR A 211 10.33 7.75 0.15
C THR A 211 9.62 6.40 0.12
N ALA A 212 9.44 5.80 -1.05
CA ALA A 212 8.80 4.48 -1.20
C ALA A 212 9.62 3.33 -0.60
N GLU A 213 10.96 3.39 -0.61
CA GLU A 213 11.84 2.33 -0.09
C GLU A 213 12.06 2.45 1.42
N TYR A 214 12.25 3.67 1.94
CA TYR A 214 12.68 3.94 3.31
C TYR A 214 11.64 4.65 4.18
N GLY A 215 10.55 5.17 3.58
CA GLY A 215 9.46 5.82 4.30
C GLY A 215 9.94 6.96 5.19
N ILE A 216 9.48 6.94 6.43
CA ILE A 216 9.83 7.97 7.42
C ILE A 216 11.34 8.04 7.70
N ALA A 217 12.07 6.94 7.55
CA ALA A 217 13.52 6.93 7.77
C ALA A 217 14.29 7.72 6.68
N ALA A 218 13.72 7.89 5.48
CA ALA A 218 14.33 8.70 4.43
C ALA A 218 14.44 10.19 4.82
N HIS A 219 13.48 10.69 5.58
CA HIS A 219 13.43 12.11 5.99
C HIS A 219 14.39 12.44 7.14
N TRP A 220 14.72 11.49 8.00
CA TRP A 220 15.61 11.73 9.14
C TRP A 220 17.06 11.98 8.73
N LYS A 221 17.55 11.24 7.73
CA LYS A 221 18.91 11.47 7.21
C LYS A 221 19.09 12.89 6.62
N TYR A 222 17.98 13.50 6.17
CA TYR A 222 18.01 14.84 5.58
C TYR A 222 17.98 15.96 6.65
N LYS A 223 17.37 15.73 7.81
CA LYS A 223 17.40 16.67 8.95
C LYS A 223 18.77 16.77 9.59
N GLU A 224 19.53 15.68 9.63
CA GLU A 224 20.91 15.70 10.17
C GLU A 224 21.88 16.47 9.26
N SER A 225 21.60 16.60 7.96
CA SER A 225 22.43 17.35 7.01
C SER A 225 22.11 18.85 6.88
N GLY A 226 21.21 19.39 7.69
CA GLY A 226 21.03 20.85 7.89
C GLY A 226 20.37 21.63 6.73
N SER A 227 19.86 20.98 5.69
CA SER A 227 19.36 21.65 4.48
C SER A 227 17.89 21.32 4.16
N GLY A 228 16.93 21.62 5.03
CA GLY A 228 15.56 21.49 4.63
C GLY A 228 14.52 21.86 5.67
N GLN A 229 13.85 22.96 5.48
CA GLN A 229 12.52 23.21 6.03
C GLN A 229 11.53 22.30 5.29
N ILE A 230 11.26 21.12 5.84
CA ILE A 230 10.16 20.28 5.36
C ILE A 230 8.89 20.70 6.10
N ALA A 231 7.82 20.91 5.34
CA ALA A 231 6.53 21.33 5.85
C ALA A 231 6.09 20.48 7.06
N ALA A 232 5.99 21.12 8.22
CA ALA A 232 5.63 20.54 9.51
C ALA A 232 4.30 19.74 9.48
N GLY A 233 3.38 20.06 8.55
CA GLY A 233 2.07 19.42 8.43
C GLY A 233 2.11 17.94 8.01
N LYS A 234 3.05 17.51 7.14
CA LYS A 234 3.12 16.11 6.70
C LYS A 234 3.72 15.15 7.74
N GLU A 235 4.54 15.64 8.66
CA GLU A 235 5.00 14.85 9.82
C GLU A 235 3.90 14.74 10.88
N GLU A 236 3.07 15.73 11.01
CA GLU A 236 1.98 15.78 11.98
C GLU A 236 0.88 14.76 11.67
N GLU A 237 0.56 14.52 10.41
CA GLU A 237 -0.36 13.45 9.98
C GLU A 237 0.16 12.03 10.32
N LYS A 238 1.45 11.77 10.11
CA LYS A 238 2.07 10.49 10.46
C LYS A 238 2.10 10.24 11.97
N LEU A 239 2.23 11.30 12.76
CA LEU A 239 2.20 11.24 14.22
C LEU A 239 0.76 11.16 14.75
N SER A 240 -0.25 11.56 13.98
CA SER A 240 -1.65 11.48 14.38
C SER A 240 -2.09 10.05 14.68
N TRP A 241 -1.68 9.08 13.85
CA TRP A 241 -1.93 7.66 14.10
C TRP A 241 -1.30 7.16 15.42
N LEU A 242 -0.08 7.59 15.73
CA LEU A 242 0.55 7.22 17.00
C LEU A 242 -0.17 7.86 18.19
N ARG A 243 -0.72 9.07 18.05
CA ARG A 243 -1.57 9.70 19.07
C ARG A 243 -2.86 8.93 19.26
N GLN A 244 -3.49 8.47 18.17
CA GLN A 244 -4.71 7.65 18.20
C GLN A 244 -4.49 6.33 18.96
N ILE A 245 -3.33 5.69 18.77
CA ILE A 245 -2.95 4.50 19.57
C ILE A 245 -2.88 4.83 21.07
N LEU A 246 -2.40 6.04 21.45
CA LEU A 246 -2.37 6.46 22.85
C LEU A 246 -3.77 6.74 23.41
N GLU A 247 -4.70 7.25 22.59
CA GLU A 247 -6.10 7.46 22.97
C GLU A 247 -6.79 6.11 23.18
N TRP A 248 -6.70 5.18 22.24
CA TRP A 248 -7.26 3.83 22.39
C TRP A 248 -6.76 3.10 23.62
N GLN A 249 -5.51 3.38 24.03
CA GLN A 249 -4.97 2.79 25.26
C GLN A 249 -5.61 3.37 26.53
N ARG A 250 -5.99 4.64 26.50
CA ARG A 250 -6.67 5.27 27.66
C ARG A 250 -8.08 4.73 27.82
N ASP A 251 -8.73 4.42 26.70
CA ASP A 251 -10.14 4.01 26.64
C ASP A 251 -10.34 2.50 26.84
N THR A 252 -9.27 1.68 26.73
CA THR A 252 -9.37 0.22 26.76
C THR A 252 -8.43 -0.40 27.79
N ASP A 253 -8.98 -1.06 28.78
CA ASP A 253 -8.22 -1.79 29.81
C ASP A 253 -7.78 -3.19 29.34
N ASP A 254 -8.55 -3.85 28.47
CA ASP A 254 -8.21 -5.16 27.93
C ASP A 254 -7.16 -5.09 26.81
N SER A 255 -6.09 -5.87 27.00
CA SER A 255 -5.00 -5.96 26.01
C SER A 255 -5.39 -6.67 24.71
N LYS A 256 -6.41 -7.55 24.73
CA LYS A 256 -6.89 -8.22 23.51
C LYS A 256 -7.74 -7.28 22.67
N GLU A 257 -8.62 -6.52 23.30
CA GLU A 257 -9.44 -5.50 22.65
C GLU A 257 -8.56 -4.42 22.04
N PHE A 258 -7.59 -3.90 22.79
CA PHE A 258 -6.60 -2.96 22.29
C PHE A 258 -5.86 -3.48 21.03
N LEU A 259 -5.40 -4.75 21.06
CA LEU A 259 -4.73 -5.35 19.89
C LEU A 259 -5.68 -5.54 18.72
N SER A 260 -6.95 -5.84 18.97
CA SER A 260 -7.97 -5.94 17.92
C SER A 260 -8.22 -4.60 17.25
N MET A 261 -8.32 -3.51 18.02
CA MET A 261 -8.46 -2.16 17.47
C MET A 261 -7.25 -1.75 16.63
N VAL A 262 -6.03 -2.01 17.13
CA VAL A 262 -4.80 -1.72 16.37
C VAL A 262 -4.71 -2.55 15.08
N LYS A 263 -5.08 -3.84 15.12
CA LYS A 263 -5.11 -4.69 13.91
C LYS A 263 -6.15 -4.18 12.92
N GLY A 264 -7.36 -3.89 13.37
CA GLY A 264 -8.42 -3.34 12.51
C GLY A 264 -7.97 -2.06 11.80
N ASP A 265 -7.31 -1.14 12.51
CA ASP A 265 -6.77 0.08 11.90
C ASP A 265 -5.62 -0.20 10.91
N LEU A 266 -4.75 -1.16 11.20
CA LEU A 266 -3.68 -1.55 10.28
C LEU A 266 -4.22 -2.24 9.01
N ASP A 267 -5.30 -3.01 9.11
CA ASP A 267 -5.93 -3.70 7.97
C ASP A 267 -6.68 -2.73 7.04
N LEU A 268 -7.24 -1.64 7.58
CA LEU A 268 -7.97 -0.61 6.82
C LEU A 268 -7.11 0.12 5.76
N PHE A 269 -5.79 0.01 5.78
CA PHE A 269 -4.88 0.73 4.87
C PHE A 269 -4.42 -0.07 3.64
N SER A 270 -4.89 -1.31 3.46
CA SER A 270 -4.41 -2.16 2.36
C SER A 270 -4.93 -1.75 0.98
N ASP A 271 -6.20 -1.35 0.88
CA ASP A 271 -6.82 -0.86 -0.36
C ASP A 271 -7.77 0.31 -0.03
N SER A 272 -7.63 1.43 -0.76
CA SER A 272 -8.47 2.60 -0.58
C SER A 272 -9.36 2.83 -1.78
N VAL A 273 -10.56 3.34 -1.55
CA VAL A 273 -11.46 3.87 -2.58
C VAL A 273 -11.50 5.39 -2.51
N TYR A 274 -11.50 6.03 -3.67
CA TYR A 274 -11.61 7.48 -3.82
C TYR A 274 -13.01 7.82 -4.27
N CYS A 275 -13.70 8.63 -3.50
CA CYS A 275 -15.05 9.07 -3.80
C CYS A 275 -15.17 10.59 -3.66
N PHE A 276 -16.25 11.15 -4.15
CA PHE A 276 -16.45 12.59 -4.24
C PHE A 276 -17.64 13.04 -3.40
N THR A 277 -17.48 14.19 -2.74
CA THR A 277 -18.63 14.93 -2.19
C THR A 277 -19.46 15.53 -3.33
N PRO A 278 -20.71 15.99 -3.08
CA PRO A 278 -21.48 16.73 -4.08
C PRO A 278 -20.79 18.01 -4.57
N SER A 279 -19.93 18.62 -3.75
CA SER A 279 -19.11 19.80 -4.10
C SER A 279 -17.89 19.45 -4.97
N GLY A 280 -17.56 18.16 -5.11
CA GLY A 280 -16.41 17.70 -5.90
C GLY A 280 -15.13 17.47 -5.08
N ASP A 281 -15.20 17.59 -3.75
CA ASP A 281 -14.05 17.29 -2.89
C ASP A 281 -13.79 15.79 -2.84
N VAL A 282 -12.53 15.40 -2.99
CA VAL A 282 -12.11 13.99 -2.93
C VAL A 282 -12.06 13.54 -1.48
N LYS A 283 -12.64 12.37 -1.20
CA LYS A 283 -12.52 11.64 0.06
C LYS A 283 -11.90 10.28 -0.19
N THR A 284 -10.96 9.90 0.66
CA THR A 284 -10.31 8.59 0.64
C THR A 284 -10.86 7.76 1.78
N LEU A 285 -11.38 6.58 1.46
CA LEU A 285 -11.93 5.63 2.43
C LEU A 285 -11.29 4.25 2.21
N PRO A 286 -11.29 3.37 3.23
CA PRO A 286 -10.92 1.97 3.04
C PRO A 286 -11.81 1.28 2.01
N SER A 287 -11.25 0.30 1.29
CA SER A 287 -12.05 -0.55 0.38
C SER A 287 -13.09 -1.34 1.18
N GLY A 288 -14.30 -1.41 0.68
CA GLY A 288 -15.44 -2.00 1.39
C GLY A 288 -16.22 -1.02 2.26
N SER A 289 -15.76 0.25 2.38
CA SER A 289 -16.51 1.30 3.07
C SER A 289 -17.88 1.52 2.47
N THR A 290 -18.81 1.92 3.34
CA THR A 290 -20.22 2.18 3.04
C THR A 290 -20.55 3.68 3.10
N PRO A 291 -21.74 4.12 2.68
CA PRO A 291 -22.18 5.50 2.89
C PRO A 291 -22.18 5.96 4.35
N ILE A 292 -22.25 5.03 5.31
CA ILE A 292 -22.13 5.35 6.73
C ILE A 292 -20.71 5.84 7.03
N ASP A 293 -19.69 5.09 6.60
CA ASP A 293 -18.28 5.45 6.76
C ASP A 293 -17.99 6.81 6.11
N PHE A 294 -18.54 7.03 4.92
CA PHE A 294 -18.43 8.31 4.22
C PHE A 294 -19.05 9.46 5.04
N ALA A 295 -20.24 9.27 5.61
CA ALA A 295 -20.94 10.29 6.40
C ALA A 295 -20.10 10.70 7.63
N TYR A 296 -19.54 9.71 8.34
CA TYR A 296 -18.67 9.96 9.49
C TYR A 296 -17.31 10.57 9.09
N SER A 297 -16.79 10.25 7.90
CA SER A 297 -15.56 10.87 7.37
C SER A 297 -15.71 12.36 7.06
N ILE A 298 -16.94 12.82 6.82
CA ILE A 298 -17.24 14.25 6.67
C ILE A 298 -17.27 14.92 8.03
N HIS A 299 -18.16 14.48 8.90
CA HIS A 299 -18.31 14.97 10.27
C HIS A 299 -19.24 14.06 11.08
N SER A 300 -18.97 13.83 12.36
CA SER A 300 -19.82 13.02 13.24
C SER A 300 -21.27 13.49 13.29
N ALA A 301 -21.51 14.82 13.20
CA ALA A 301 -22.85 15.36 13.13
C ALA A 301 -23.61 14.97 11.84
N VAL A 302 -22.91 14.74 10.73
CA VAL A 302 -23.51 14.26 9.47
C VAL A 302 -23.84 12.78 9.62
N GLY A 303 -22.91 11.96 10.13
CA GLY A 303 -23.14 10.55 10.42
C GLY A 303 -24.31 10.33 11.36
N ASN A 304 -24.35 11.07 12.47
CA ASN A 304 -25.43 10.96 13.47
C ASN A 304 -26.82 11.39 12.93
N LYS A 305 -26.88 12.23 11.90
CA LYS A 305 -28.15 12.68 11.30
C LYS A 305 -28.50 11.96 10.00
N MET A 306 -27.67 11.02 9.56
CA MET A 306 -27.88 10.27 8.34
C MET A 306 -29.19 9.46 8.40
N VAL A 307 -29.95 9.49 7.32
CA VAL A 307 -31.16 8.69 7.10
C VAL A 307 -31.12 7.93 5.77
N GLY A 308 -30.13 8.20 4.91
CA GLY A 308 -29.93 7.53 3.65
C GLY A 308 -28.78 8.17 2.86
N ALA A 309 -28.50 7.61 1.69
CA ALA A 309 -27.49 8.13 0.77
C ALA A 309 -27.91 7.99 -0.69
N ARG A 310 -27.39 8.89 -1.52
CA ARG A 310 -27.39 8.76 -2.98
C ARG A 310 -25.97 8.59 -3.48
N VAL A 311 -25.82 7.67 -4.40
CA VAL A 311 -24.56 7.48 -5.13
C VAL A 311 -24.85 7.75 -6.61
N ASN A 312 -24.09 8.66 -7.20
CA ASN A 312 -24.26 9.08 -8.59
C ASN A 312 -25.70 9.50 -8.92
N GLY A 313 -26.37 10.15 -7.96
CA GLY A 313 -27.76 10.64 -8.04
C GLY A 313 -28.83 9.58 -7.76
N LYS A 314 -28.50 8.31 -7.54
CA LYS A 314 -29.44 7.22 -7.23
C LYS A 314 -29.42 6.88 -5.75
N LEU A 315 -30.60 6.66 -5.14
CA LEU A 315 -30.69 6.11 -3.79
C LEU A 315 -30.06 4.70 -3.75
N VAL A 316 -29.27 4.46 -2.73
CA VAL A 316 -28.59 3.17 -2.50
C VAL A 316 -28.90 2.66 -1.09
N PRO A 317 -28.84 1.32 -0.87
CA PRO A 317 -28.86 0.76 0.48
C PRO A 317 -27.68 1.26 1.31
N ILE A 318 -27.81 1.23 2.63
CA ILE A 318 -26.75 1.66 3.56
C ILE A 318 -25.51 0.76 3.53
N GLU A 319 -25.69 -0.52 3.13
CA GLU A 319 -24.63 -1.52 2.96
C GLU A 319 -23.94 -1.43 1.59
N TYR A 320 -24.30 -0.47 0.75
CA TYR A 320 -23.66 -0.26 -0.54
C TYR A 320 -22.14 -0.08 -0.37
N GLN A 321 -21.37 -0.88 -1.06
CA GLN A 321 -19.90 -0.76 -1.05
C GLN A 321 -19.47 0.30 -2.05
N ILE A 322 -18.89 1.37 -1.53
CA ILE A 322 -18.40 2.51 -2.31
C ILE A 322 -17.35 2.07 -3.31
N GLN A 323 -17.50 2.52 -4.56
CA GLN A 323 -16.57 2.27 -5.66
C GLN A 323 -15.73 3.51 -5.97
N ASN A 324 -14.57 3.31 -6.60
CA ASN A 324 -13.74 4.42 -7.06
C ASN A 324 -14.51 5.30 -8.06
N GLY A 325 -14.52 6.61 -7.79
CA GLY A 325 -15.19 7.58 -8.64
C GLY A 325 -16.65 7.88 -8.25
N ASP A 326 -17.20 7.20 -7.24
CA ASP A 326 -18.55 7.45 -6.78
C ASP A 326 -18.70 8.86 -6.21
N ARG A 327 -19.77 9.56 -6.64
CA ARG A 327 -20.20 10.84 -6.06
C ARG A 327 -21.29 10.58 -5.05
N ILE A 328 -21.01 10.85 -3.77
CA ILE A 328 -21.86 10.46 -2.64
C ILE A 328 -22.51 11.68 -2.01
N GLU A 329 -23.83 11.64 -1.91
CA GLU A 329 -24.64 12.62 -1.20
C GLU A 329 -25.31 11.96 0.00
N ILE A 330 -25.05 12.48 1.21
CA ILE A 330 -25.65 11.98 2.45
C ILE A 330 -26.98 12.73 2.69
N ILE A 331 -28.03 11.97 2.85
CA ILE A 331 -29.36 12.50 3.21
C ILE A 331 -29.44 12.52 4.73
N THR A 332 -29.64 13.72 5.29
CA THR A 332 -29.73 13.92 6.74
C THR A 332 -31.12 14.38 7.17
N SER A 333 -31.51 14.04 8.39
CA SER A 333 -32.76 14.54 9.03
C SER A 333 -32.46 15.06 10.43
N GLN A 334 -33.08 16.16 10.80
CA GLN A 334 -32.97 16.70 12.16
C GLN A 334 -33.69 15.80 13.20
N ASN A 335 -34.64 15.00 12.75
CA ASN A 335 -35.37 14.05 13.59
C ASN A 335 -34.73 12.66 13.64
N SER A 336 -33.55 12.49 13.08
CA SER A 336 -32.82 11.24 13.16
C SER A 336 -32.47 10.93 14.62
N LYS A 337 -32.75 9.70 15.04
CA LYS A 337 -32.40 9.19 16.40
C LYS A 337 -30.91 8.82 16.54
N GLY A 338 -30.12 9.06 15.51
CA GLY A 338 -28.70 8.64 15.43
C GLY A 338 -28.52 7.25 14.82
N PRO A 339 -27.30 6.68 14.95
CA PRO A 339 -26.98 5.36 14.43
C PRO A 339 -27.91 4.28 14.97
N SER A 340 -28.41 3.40 14.12
CA SER A 340 -29.18 2.22 14.50
C SER A 340 -28.25 1.00 14.68
N ARG A 341 -28.66 0.04 15.53
CA ARG A 341 -27.97 -1.25 15.61
C ARG A 341 -28.01 -2.05 14.30
N ASP A 342 -29.01 -1.76 13.45
CA ASP A 342 -29.14 -2.39 12.13
C ASP A 342 -28.08 -1.89 11.12
N TRP A 343 -27.22 -0.94 11.52
CA TRP A 343 -26.13 -0.43 10.70
C TRP A 343 -24.81 -1.17 10.94
N LEU A 344 -24.78 -2.06 11.94
CA LEU A 344 -23.64 -2.94 12.26
C LEU A 344 -23.78 -4.27 11.52
#